data_00b6bd7e02f3aa0e1b0c2918d0427c16
#
_entry.id   00b6bd7e02f3aa0e1b0c2918d0427c16
#
_cell.length_a   1.000
_cell.length_b   1.000
_cell.length_c   1.000
_cell.angle_alpha   90.00
_cell.angle_beta   90.00
_cell.angle_gamma   90.00
#
_symmetry.space_group_name_H-M   'P 1'
#
loop_
_entity.id
_entity.type
_entity.pdbx_description
1 polymer ?
#
loop_
_entity_poly.entity_id
_entity_poly.type
_entity_poly.pdbx_seq_one_letter_code
_entity_poly.pdbx_strand_id
1 'polypeptide(L)'
;KHYKTQAVVSVTENWNNALNKSSGDYVLMIGDDDYLLPGFFEKMELIIDRNNEPDGITFNGYSFVYPDVVKDSKTSFYSDPHFHYEDYLDSEKLLSVNFLKSIVDSMFSFEARVPLNALPHLWSRRAINRVKGDLFRPPYPDHFALNSLLLKAKSWVFSPEKLYIIGVTPKSYGSLVFDAQEQEKAKNYLGIDNDFPGKLPGNPLINNMHRWLELLKESYPESLGNLSISRSNYVKHQVYFWISQYRLKVITLGNLLKLLSHLNFVEKINLVSVLWHKRSLQSMRMLITKRKPTVIDTFYYESKPLKGVNDAKELFDKVINK
;
A
#
# COMPACT_ATOMS: atom_id res chain seq x y z
N LYS A 1 21.70 17.06 -0.09
CA LYS A 1 22.88 16.37 -0.70
C LYS A 1 22.39 15.27 -1.61
N HIS A 2 22.93 15.14 -2.80
CA HIS A 2 22.62 14.06 -3.76
C HIS A 2 23.67 12.96 -3.63
N TYR A 3 23.21 11.71 -3.49
CA TYR A 3 24.07 10.53 -3.44
C TYR A 3 23.71 9.59 -4.59
N LYS A 4 24.72 9.08 -5.28
CA LYS A 4 24.56 8.12 -6.37
C LYS A 4 25.30 6.83 -6.00
N THR A 5 24.66 5.69 -6.17
CA THR A 5 25.28 4.38 -6.03
C THR A 5 26.26 4.12 -7.20
N GLN A 6 27.34 3.39 -6.94
CA GLN A 6 28.33 3.05 -7.99
C GLN A 6 27.79 2.02 -8.99
N ALA A 7 26.82 1.22 -8.58
CA ALA A 7 26.15 0.22 -9.40
C ALA A 7 24.63 0.27 -9.19
N VAL A 8 23.89 -0.39 -10.05
CA VAL A 8 22.46 -0.63 -9.87
C VAL A 8 22.28 -1.57 -8.67
N VAL A 9 21.51 -1.14 -7.71
CA VAL A 9 21.20 -1.88 -6.49
C VAL A 9 19.69 -2.15 -6.42
N SER A 10 19.27 -3.09 -5.56
CA SER A 10 17.86 -3.34 -5.32
C SER A 10 17.18 -2.13 -4.67
N VAL A 11 15.86 -2.04 -4.79
CA VAL A 11 15.07 -0.98 -4.12
C VAL A 11 15.29 -0.99 -2.61
N THR A 12 15.28 -2.16 -2.00
CA THR A 12 15.53 -2.34 -0.57
C THR A 12 16.90 -1.80 -0.15
N GLU A 13 17.94 -2.15 -0.91
CA GLU A 13 19.29 -1.68 -0.66
C GLU A 13 19.43 -0.17 -0.87
N ASN A 14 18.81 0.36 -1.94
CA ASN A 14 18.81 1.80 -2.22
C ASN A 14 18.16 2.59 -1.06
N TRP A 15 17.05 2.11 -0.52
CA TRP A 15 16.36 2.78 0.58
C TRP A 15 17.15 2.70 1.90
N ASN A 16 17.78 1.57 2.22
CA ASN A 16 18.67 1.47 3.37
C ASN A 16 19.90 2.39 3.21
N ASN A 17 20.46 2.47 2.00
CA ASN A 17 21.57 3.39 1.70
C ASN A 17 21.16 4.86 1.87
N ALA A 18 19.97 5.24 1.39
CA ALA A 18 19.45 6.60 1.57
C ALA A 18 19.22 6.93 3.05
N LEU A 19 18.62 6.00 3.81
CA LEU A 19 18.39 6.13 5.23
C LEU A 19 19.72 6.33 5.99
N ASN A 20 20.73 5.52 5.68
CA ASN A 20 22.06 5.60 6.32
C ASN A 20 22.82 6.90 5.98
N LYS A 21 22.45 7.58 4.88
CA LYS A 21 23.00 8.90 4.50
C LYS A 21 22.20 10.07 5.06
N SER A 22 21.02 9.84 5.61
CA SER A 22 20.19 10.86 6.26
C SER A 22 20.60 11.07 7.71
N SER A 23 20.45 12.30 8.22
CA SER A 23 20.88 12.68 9.58
C SER A 23 19.81 13.44 10.37
N GLY A 24 18.62 13.68 9.81
CA GLY A 24 17.53 14.39 10.49
C GLY A 24 16.93 13.59 11.64
N ASP A 25 16.33 14.28 12.60
CA ASP A 25 15.63 13.67 13.75
C ASP A 25 14.36 12.93 13.31
N TYR A 26 13.77 13.37 12.21
CA TYR A 26 12.66 12.69 11.53
C TYR A 26 13.05 12.34 10.10
N VAL A 27 12.47 11.25 9.62
CA VAL A 27 12.69 10.72 8.27
C VAL A 27 11.36 10.63 7.56
N LEU A 28 11.30 11.21 6.36
CA LEU A 28 10.22 11.05 5.39
C LEU A 28 10.77 10.36 4.15
N MET A 29 10.04 9.40 3.62
CA MET A 29 10.33 8.83 2.30
C MET A 29 9.36 9.40 1.27
N ILE A 30 9.92 9.88 0.16
CA ILE A 30 9.14 10.43 -0.96
C ILE A 30 9.61 9.81 -2.28
N GLY A 31 8.69 9.44 -3.15
CA GLY A 31 8.96 9.02 -4.52
C GLY A 31 9.24 10.22 -5.43
N ASP A 32 9.77 9.95 -6.60
CA ASP A 32 10.04 10.96 -7.65
C ASP A 32 8.77 11.40 -8.40
N ASP A 33 7.67 10.67 -8.23
CA ASP A 33 6.33 10.94 -8.75
C ASP A 33 5.36 11.54 -7.72
N ASP A 34 5.82 11.74 -6.48
CA ASP A 34 5.06 12.29 -5.37
C ASP A 34 5.22 13.81 -5.22
N TYR A 35 4.34 14.43 -4.43
CA TYR A 35 4.38 15.86 -4.16
C TYR A 35 3.96 16.18 -2.72
N LEU A 36 4.78 16.96 -2.00
CA LEU A 36 4.43 17.52 -0.71
C LEU A 36 3.69 18.84 -0.90
N LEU A 37 2.56 19.00 -0.23
CA LEU A 37 1.79 20.23 -0.32
C LEU A 37 2.50 21.40 0.39
N PRO A 38 2.30 22.64 -0.06
CA PRO A 38 2.81 23.84 0.61
C PRO A 38 2.44 23.85 2.09
N GLY A 39 3.37 24.24 2.95
CA GLY A 39 3.18 24.27 4.40
C GLY A 39 3.35 22.89 5.08
N PHE A 40 3.83 21.86 4.35
CA PHE A 40 4.05 20.53 4.93
C PHE A 40 4.98 20.57 6.14
N PHE A 41 6.14 21.20 6.01
CA PHE A 41 7.16 21.19 7.08
C PHE A 41 6.69 21.96 8.31
N GLU A 42 6.11 23.12 8.13
CA GLU A 42 5.57 23.95 9.21
C GLU A 42 4.45 23.21 9.98
N LYS A 43 3.59 22.50 9.27
CA LYS A 43 2.55 21.68 9.90
C LYS A 43 3.13 20.49 10.65
N MET A 44 4.15 19.82 10.09
CA MET A 44 4.80 18.71 10.77
C MET A 44 5.51 19.15 12.05
N GLU A 45 6.22 20.29 12.02
CA GLU A 45 6.85 20.86 13.22
C GLU A 45 5.81 21.13 14.32
N LEU A 46 4.68 21.74 13.98
CA LEU A 46 3.60 21.99 14.95
C LEU A 46 3.03 20.67 15.53
N ILE A 47 2.88 19.61 14.73
CA ILE A 47 2.40 18.31 15.22
C ILE A 47 3.44 17.67 16.12
N ILE A 48 4.72 17.73 15.77
CA ILE A 48 5.82 17.20 16.56
C ILE A 48 5.87 17.87 17.94
N ASP A 49 5.86 19.19 17.98
CA ASP A 49 5.97 19.95 19.21
C ASP A 49 4.80 19.71 20.16
N ARG A 50 3.58 19.79 19.67
CA ARG A 50 2.38 19.64 20.52
C ARG A 50 2.14 18.21 21.02
N ASN A 51 2.78 17.20 20.39
CA ASN A 51 2.68 15.81 20.78
C ASN A 51 3.96 15.26 21.46
N ASN A 52 4.85 16.13 21.95
CA ASN A 52 6.08 15.74 22.64
C ASN A 52 6.95 14.79 21.81
N GLU A 53 7.26 15.16 20.58
CA GLU A 53 8.13 14.42 19.68
C GLU A 53 7.69 12.95 19.50
N PRO A 54 6.56 12.65 18.86
CA PRO A 54 6.06 11.30 18.71
C PRO A 54 7.04 10.43 17.90
N ASP A 55 6.97 9.13 18.09
CA ASP A 55 7.78 8.16 17.35
C ASP A 55 7.42 8.08 15.87
N GLY A 56 6.16 8.35 15.56
CA GLY A 56 5.69 8.43 14.19
C GLY A 56 4.43 9.28 14.06
N ILE A 57 4.24 9.79 12.87
CA ILE A 57 3.05 10.56 12.47
C ILE A 57 2.53 9.95 11.18
N THR A 58 1.25 9.57 11.15
CA THR A 58 0.53 9.22 9.92
C THR A 58 -0.37 10.39 9.55
N PHE A 59 -0.37 10.81 8.30
CA PHE A 59 -1.17 11.92 7.80
C PHE A 59 -1.87 11.56 6.47
N ASN A 60 -2.87 12.33 6.10
CA ASN A 60 -3.65 12.13 4.89
C ASN A 60 -3.06 12.84 3.68
N GLY A 61 -3.58 12.50 2.51
CA GLY A 61 -3.21 13.11 1.25
C GLY A 61 -4.18 12.76 0.13
N TYR A 62 -3.75 13.06 -1.07
CA TYR A 62 -4.45 12.76 -2.31
C TYR A 62 -3.71 11.70 -3.12
N SER A 63 -4.39 11.04 -4.04
CA SER A 63 -3.77 10.17 -5.02
C SER A 63 -3.95 10.77 -6.42
N PHE A 64 -2.90 10.73 -7.23
CA PHE A 64 -2.90 11.21 -8.59
C PHE A 64 -2.36 10.14 -9.54
N VAL A 65 -3.22 9.69 -10.43
CA VAL A 65 -2.85 8.74 -11.49
C VAL A 65 -2.48 9.54 -12.73
N TYR A 66 -1.21 9.46 -13.11
CA TYR A 66 -0.66 10.20 -14.23
C TYR A 66 -1.29 9.78 -15.58
N PRO A 67 -1.24 10.65 -16.60
CA PRO A 67 -1.55 10.25 -17.97
C PRO A 67 -0.75 9.01 -18.38
N ASP A 68 -1.28 8.24 -19.34
CA ASP A 68 -0.67 7.01 -19.88
C ASP A 68 -0.59 5.79 -18.92
N VAL A 69 -0.99 5.89 -17.65
CA VAL A 69 -1.24 4.71 -16.78
C VAL A 69 -2.35 3.83 -17.38
N VAL A 70 -3.39 4.46 -17.92
CA VAL A 70 -4.30 3.77 -18.84
C VAL A 70 -3.74 3.90 -20.24
N LYS A 71 -3.35 2.78 -20.82
CA LYS A 71 -2.71 2.73 -22.14
C LYS A 71 -3.44 3.61 -23.16
N ASP A 72 -2.68 4.42 -23.86
CA ASP A 72 -3.15 5.35 -24.90
C ASP A 72 -4.14 6.45 -24.41
N SER A 73 -4.21 6.70 -23.09
CA SER A 73 -5.07 7.72 -22.50
C SER A 73 -4.25 8.94 -22.03
N LYS A 74 -4.65 10.12 -22.47
CA LYS A 74 -4.12 11.41 -21.96
C LYS A 74 -4.92 11.93 -20.75
N THR A 75 -5.85 11.14 -20.25
CA THR A 75 -6.64 11.49 -19.07
C THR A 75 -5.89 11.05 -17.82
N SER A 76 -5.66 11.99 -16.92
CA SER A 76 -5.22 11.70 -15.57
C SER A 76 -6.43 11.46 -14.66
N PHE A 77 -6.17 10.95 -13.45
CA PHE A 77 -7.24 10.75 -12.48
C PHE A 77 -6.73 11.17 -11.10
N TYR A 78 -7.64 11.64 -10.25
CA TYR A 78 -7.30 11.88 -8.87
C TYR A 78 -8.37 11.30 -7.95
N SER A 79 -7.97 10.94 -6.76
CA SER A 79 -8.87 10.60 -5.67
C SER A 79 -8.46 11.31 -4.40
N ASP A 80 -9.46 11.51 -3.57
CA ASP A 80 -9.35 11.97 -2.21
C ASP A 80 -9.67 10.79 -1.28
N PRO A 81 -8.75 9.83 -1.15
CA PRO A 81 -9.00 8.65 -0.34
C PRO A 81 -9.06 9.09 1.12
N HIS A 82 -10.21 8.90 1.72
CA HIS A 82 -10.29 8.88 3.17
C HIS A 82 -9.72 7.55 3.64
N PHE A 83 -8.57 7.57 4.29
CA PHE A 83 -8.08 6.38 4.96
C PHE A 83 -9.11 6.00 6.01
N HIS A 84 -9.64 4.79 5.88
CA HIS A 84 -10.85 4.31 6.53
C HIS A 84 -10.70 4.06 8.03
N TYR A 85 -10.33 5.09 8.76
CA TYR A 85 -10.54 5.18 10.19
C TYR A 85 -11.80 6.00 10.42
N GLU A 86 -12.95 5.39 10.28
CA GLU A 86 -14.24 6.05 10.52
C GLU A 86 -14.26 6.77 11.88
N ASP A 87 -13.50 6.26 12.86
CA ASP A 87 -13.40 6.84 14.20
C ASP A 87 -12.31 7.93 14.38
N TYR A 88 -11.47 8.20 13.35
CA TYR A 88 -10.27 9.05 13.52
C TYR A 88 -10.16 10.17 12.46
N LEU A 89 -11.17 10.35 11.60
CA LEU A 89 -11.08 11.22 10.43
C LEU A 89 -11.17 12.73 10.73
N ASP A 90 -11.74 13.11 11.87
CA ASP A 90 -12.11 14.51 12.10
C ASP A 90 -11.14 15.28 13.01
N SER A 91 -10.20 14.60 13.67
CA SER A 91 -9.26 15.27 14.58
C SER A 91 -7.95 14.49 14.72
N GLU A 92 -6.90 15.25 15.07
CA GLU A 92 -5.62 14.64 15.43
C GLU A 92 -5.77 13.77 16.68
N LYS A 93 -5.15 12.58 16.66
CA LYS A 93 -5.22 11.61 17.75
C LYS A 93 -3.90 10.94 18.04
N LEU A 94 -3.57 10.84 19.30
CA LEU A 94 -2.50 9.98 19.80
C LEU A 94 -3.02 8.55 19.85
N LEU A 95 -2.33 7.63 19.16
CA LEU A 95 -2.70 6.23 19.07
C LEU A 95 -2.07 5.42 20.21
N SER A 96 -2.84 4.57 20.86
CA SER A 96 -2.32 3.68 21.91
C SER A 96 -1.47 2.55 21.30
N VAL A 97 -0.51 2.04 22.08
CA VAL A 97 0.36 0.91 21.67
C VAL A 97 -0.47 -0.32 21.28
N ASN A 98 -1.55 -0.62 22.00
CA ASN A 98 -2.45 -1.72 21.67
C ASN A 98 -3.15 -1.51 20.32
N PHE A 99 -3.52 -0.26 20.01
CA PHE A 99 -4.10 0.06 18.74
C PHE A 99 -3.08 -0.08 17.60
N LEU A 100 -1.85 0.36 17.78
CA LEU A 100 -0.76 0.17 16.81
C LEU A 100 -0.53 -1.31 16.50
N LYS A 101 -0.53 -2.16 17.53
CA LYS A 101 -0.46 -3.61 17.34
C LYS A 101 -1.66 -4.13 16.54
N SER A 102 -2.87 -3.68 16.84
CA SER A 102 -4.07 -4.10 16.10
C SER A 102 -4.03 -3.71 14.61
N ILE A 103 -3.34 -2.62 14.25
CA ILE A 103 -3.08 -2.24 12.87
C ILE A 103 -2.23 -3.34 12.19
N VAL A 104 -1.14 -3.75 12.82
CA VAL A 104 -0.28 -4.82 12.30
C VAL A 104 -1.05 -6.13 12.16
N ASP A 105 -1.81 -6.53 13.17
CA ASP A 105 -2.60 -7.76 13.15
C ASP A 105 -3.64 -7.75 12.00
N SER A 106 -4.29 -6.60 11.76
CA SER A 106 -5.30 -6.46 10.71
C SER A 106 -4.73 -6.56 9.30
N MET A 107 -3.47 -6.17 9.07
CA MET A 107 -2.84 -6.29 7.75
C MET A 107 -2.79 -7.74 7.28
N PHE A 108 -2.51 -8.69 8.18
CA PHE A 108 -2.45 -10.12 7.85
C PHE A 108 -3.84 -10.78 7.79
N SER A 109 -4.87 -10.03 8.14
CA SER A 109 -6.26 -10.34 7.81
C SER A 109 -6.72 -9.68 6.51
N PHE A 110 -5.82 -9.03 5.76
CA PHE A 110 -6.09 -8.24 4.55
C PHE A 110 -6.97 -7.01 4.79
N GLU A 111 -6.88 -6.44 5.96
CA GLU A 111 -7.56 -5.20 6.34
C GLU A 111 -6.51 -4.11 6.61
N ALA A 112 -6.13 -3.37 5.57
CA ALA A 112 -5.22 -2.24 5.75
C ALA A 112 -5.94 -1.10 6.48
N ARG A 113 -5.45 -0.75 7.67
CA ARG A 113 -5.99 0.34 8.49
C ARG A 113 -5.18 1.62 8.41
N VAL A 114 -4.01 1.58 7.83
CA VAL A 114 -3.16 2.72 7.49
C VAL A 114 -2.67 2.58 6.05
N PRO A 115 -2.25 3.68 5.41
CA PRO A 115 -1.56 3.58 4.15
C PRO A 115 -0.36 2.65 4.28
N LEU A 116 -0.18 1.74 3.33
CA LEU A 116 0.91 0.77 3.38
C LEU A 116 2.22 1.30 2.82
N ASN A 117 2.18 2.33 1.98
CA ASN A 117 3.38 2.98 1.46
C ASN A 117 4.04 3.90 2.50
N ALA A 118 5.30 4.23 2.28
CA ALA A 118 6.10 4.98 3.24
C ALA A 118 5.76 6.47 3.29
N LEU A 119 5.32 7.07 2.17
CA LEU A 119 5.09 8.52 2.05
C LEU A 119 4.15 9.12 3.11
N PRO A 120 3.01 8.49 3.48
CA PRO A 120 2.08 9.04 4.47
C PRO A 120 2.58 9.01 5.91
N HIS A 121 3.84 8.70 6.13
CA HIS A 121 4.39 8.50 7.46
C HIS A 121 5.68 9.28 7.66
N LEU A 122 5.74 10.06 8.73
CA LEU A 122 6.96 10.66 9.22
C LEU A 122 7.45 9.84 10.42
N TRP A 123 8.70 9.39 10.42
CA TRP A 123 9.27 8.49 11.42
C TRP A 123 10.39 9.15 12.21
N SER A 124 10.34 9.12 13.52
CA SER A 124 11.47 9.62 14.33
C SER A 124 12.69 8.72 14.20
N ARG A 125 13.87 9.30 14.14
CA ARG A 125 15.14 8.58 14.17
C ARG A 125 15.24 7.68 15.40
N ARG A 126 14.71 8.13 16.51
CA ARG A 126 14.63 7.38 17.76
C ARG A 126 13.82 6.09 17.61
N ALA A 127 12.71 6.11 16.89
CA ALA A 127 11.91 4.92 16.61
C ALA A 127 12.64 3.97 15.66
N ILE A 128 13.27 4.50 14.61
CA ILE A 128 14.06 3.74 13.66
C ILE A 128 15.18 2.98 14.36
N ASN A 129 15.89 3.62 15.27
CA ASN A 129 16.99 3.00 16.02
C ASN A 129 16.56 1.87 16.98
N ARG A 130 15.26 1.71 17.25
CA ARG A 130 14.72 0.58 18.01
C ARG A 130 14.40 -0.65 17.15
N VAL A 131 14.39 -0.50 15.84
CA VAL A 131 14.18 -1.62 14.92
C VAL A 131 15.45 -2.47 14.84
N LYS A 132 15.31 -3.79 14.91
CA LYS A 132 16.45 -4.72 14.83
C LYS A 132 16.91 -4.90 13.38
N GLY A 133 18.18 -4.61 13.12
CA GLY A 133 18.81 -4.75 11.80
C GLY A 133 18.31 -3.68 10.82
N ASP A 134 18.32 -4.00 9.52
CA ASP A 134 17.91 -3.07 8.49
C ASP A 134 16.42 -2.75 8.59
N LEU A 135 16.07 -1.47 8.43
CA LEU A 135 14.70 -1.00 8.49
C LEU A 135 13.89 -1.52 7.30
N PHE A 136 14.48 -1.49 6.11
CA PHE A 136 13.83 -1.94 4.89
C PHE A 136 14.25 -3.36 4.56
N ARG A 137 13.28 -4.27 4.43
CA ARG A 137 13.51 -5.68 4.08
C ARG A 137 12.52 -6.16 3.01
N PRO A 138 12.98 -7.00 2.07
CA PRO A 138 12.08 -7.58 1.07
C PRO A 138 11.06 -8.52 1.74
N PRO A 139 9.92 -8.85 1.12
CA PRO A 139 9.49 -8.48 -0.24
C PRO A 139 8.88 -7.08 -0.35
N TYR A 140 8.47 -6.47 0.75
CA TYR A 140 7.82 -5.15 0.81
C TYR A 140 8.57 -4.27 1.80
N PRO A 141 9.64 -3.59 1.35
CA PRO A 141 10.52 -2.89 2.26
C PRO A 141 9.82 -1.79 3.06
N ASP A 142 8.94 -1.04 2.44
CA ASP A 142 8.09 -0.03 3.10
C ASP A 142 7.10 -0.65 4.10
N HIS A 143 6.45 -1.74 3.71
CA HIS A 143 5.51 -2.44 4.60
C HIS A 143 6.22 -3.09 5.78
N PHE A 144 7.39 -3.69 5.55
CA PHE A 144 8.20 -4.25 6.64
C PHE A 144 8.63 -3.16 7.61
N ALA A 145 9.12 -2.02 7.10
CA ALA A 145 9.54 -0.87 7.90
C ALA A 145 8.38 -0.32 8.73
N LEU A 146 7.22 -0.07 8.10
CA LEU A 146 6.04 0.46 8.79
C LEU A 146 5.60 -0.47 9.93
N ASN A 147 5.45 -1.78 9.66
CA ASN A 147 5.02 -2.72 10.70
C ASN A 147 6.04 -2.85 11.84
N SER A 148 7.34 -2.86 11.52
CA SER A 148 8.40 -2.87 12.53
C SER A 148 8.35 -1.63 13.42
N LEU A 149 8.12 -0.46 12.83
CA LEU A 149 7.99 0.79 13.57
C LEU A 149 6.73 0.82 14.42
N LEU A 150 5.57 0.41 13.90
CA LEU A 150 4.32 0.31 14.66
C LEU A 150 4.45 -0.63 15.87
N LEU A 151 5.18 -1.75 15.73
CA LEU A 151 5.43 -2.69 16.83
C LEU A 151 6.41 -2.15 17.90
N LYS A 152 7.27 -1.20 17.55
CA LYS A 152 8.29 -0.63 18.43
C LYS A 152 7.99 0.80 18.89
N ALA A 153 6.97 1.42 18.35
CA ALA A 153 6.58 2.77 18.74
C ALA A 153 6.01 2.81 20.16
N LYS A 154 6.36 3.87 20.88
CA LYS A 154 5.81 4.23 22.20
C LYS A 154 4.74 5.30 22.07
N SER A 155 4.80 6.11 21.02
CA SER A 155 3.85 7.18 20.70
C SER A 155 3.69 7.30 19.19
N TRP A 156 2.46 7.45 18.73
CA TRP A 156 2.15 7.62 17.32
C TRP A 156 0.96 8.52 17.15
N VAL A 157 1.07 9.50 16.28
CA VAL A 157 -0.01 10.45 16.02
C VAL A 157 -0.63 10.16 14.66
N PHE A 158 -1.94 10.18 14.61
CA PHE A 158 -2.68 10.30 13.37
C PHE A 158 -3.15 11.74 13.19
N SER A 159 -2.83 12.34 12.03
CA SER A 159 -3.30 13.66 11.63
C SER A 159 -4.25 13.54 10.43
N PRO A 160 -5.45 14.14 10.46
CA PRO A 160 -6.35 14.16 9.32
C PRO A 160 -5.90 15.13 8.21
N GLU A 161 -4.87 15.93 8.46
CA GLU A 161 -4.34 16.91 7.52
C GLU A 161 -3.90 16.25 6.21
N LYS A 162 -4.35 16.83 5.10
CA LYS A 162 -3.95 16.39 3.76
C LYS A 162 -2.70 17.14 3.35
N LEU A 163 -1.58 16.47 3.33
CA LEU A 163 -0.26 17.11 3.23
C LEU A 163 0.58 16.61 2.06
N TYR A 164 0.07 15.67 1.27
CA TYR A 164 0.80 15.12 0.13
C TYR A 164 -0.15 14.73 -1.02
N ILE A 165 0.46 14.51 -2.17
CA ILE A 165 -0.15 13.83 -3.31
C ILE A 165 0.76 12.64 -3.64
N ILE A 166 0.23 11.42 -3.57
CA ILE A 166 0.94 10.23 -4.03
C ILE A 166 0.72 10.04 -5.52
N GLY A 167 1.81 9.93 -6.26
CA GLY A 167 1.81 9.71 -7.68
C GLY A 167 1.68 8.22 -8.05
N VAL A 168 0.98 7.95 -9.14
CA VAL A 168 0.95 6.63 -9.77
C VAL A 168 1.29 6.82 -11.23
N THR A 169 2.46 6.34 -11.65
CA THR A 169 2.96 6.41 -13.02
C THR A 169 2.91 5.04 -13.69
N PRO A 170 3.07 4.94 -15.02
CA PRO A 170 3.20 3.64 -15.69
C PRO A 170 4.38 2.79 -15.19
N LYS A 171 5.37 3.41 -14.53
CA LYS A 171 6.54 2.74 -13.94
C LYS A 171 6.37 2.37 -12.47
N SER A 172 5.33 2.87 -11.81
CA SER A 172 5.04 2.54 -10.42
C SER A 172 4.80 1.04 -10.27
N TYR A 173 5.33 0.44 -9.19
CA TYR A 173 5.24 -1.00 -8.94
C TYR A 173 3.79 -1.53 -9.00
N GLY A 174 2.83 -0.76 -8.48
CA GLY A 174 1.41 -1.11 -8.56
C GLY A 174 0.92 -1.31 -10.00
N SER A 175 1.39 -0.49 -10.96
CA SER A 175 1.05 -0.64 -12.37
C SER A 175 1.62 -1.92 -12.97
N LEU A 176 2.86 -2.30 -12.60
CA LEU A 176 3.51 -3.52 -13.09
C LEU A 176 2.80 -4.80 -12.64
N VAL A 177 2.26 -4.82 -11.43
CA VAL A 177 1.55 -6.00 -10.88
C VAL A 177 0.26 -6.30 -11.64
N PHE A 178 -0.39 -5.27 -12.19
CA PHE A 178 -1.66 -5.42 -12.88
C PHE A 178 -1.52 -5.66 -14.37
N ASP A 179 -0.34 -5.44 -14.94
CA ASP A 179 -0.05 -5.81 -16.33
C ASP A 179 0.45 -7.26 -16.39
N ALA A 180 -0.29 -8.12 -17.10
CA ALA A 180 0.06 -9.53 -17.24
C ALA A 180 1.41 -9.75 -17.91
N GLN A 181 1.82 -8.85 -18.82
CA GLN A 181 3.10 -8.92 -19.52
C GLN A 181 4.28 -8.51 -18.62
N GLU A 182 4.01 -7.69 -17.61
CA GLU A 182 5.01 -7.16 -16.68
C GLU A 182 5.09 -7.95 -15.35
N GLN A 183 4.20 -8.93 -15.13
CA GLN A 183 4.18 -9.72 -13.89
C GLN A 183 5.49 -10.45 -13.61
N GLU A 184 6.20 -10.91 -14.64
CA GLU A 184 7.52 -11.54 -14.50
C GLU A 184 8.56 -10.52 -14.01
N LYS A 185 8.52 -9.29 -14.53
CA LYS A 185 9.38 -8.19 -14.04
C LYS A 185 9.03 -7.82 -12.60
N ALA A 186 7.75 -7.82 -12.26
CA ALA A 186 7.30 -7.54 -10.89
C ALA A 186 7.81 -8.58 -9.89
N LYS A 187 7.84 -9.87 -10.26
CA LYS A 187 8.46 -10.93 -9.45
C LYS A 187 9.96 -10.70 -9.26
N ASN A 188 10.67 -10.42 -10.34
CA ASN A 188 12.11 -10.16 -10.31
C ASN A 188 12.44 -8.89 -9.50
N TYR A 189 11.61 -7.87 -9.56
CA TYR A 189 11.76 -6.63 -8.81
C TYR A 189 11.73 -6.85 -7.29
N LEU A 190 10.86 -7.74 -6.81
CA LEU A 190 10.78 -8.08 -5.38
C LEU A 190 11.83 -9.10 -4.94
N GLY A 191 12.47 -9.81 -5.87
CA GLY A 191 13.59 -10.72 -5.61
C GLY A 191 13.24 -11.98 -4.81
N ILE A 192 11.96 -12.32 -4.66
CA ILE A 192 11.54 -13.46 -3.82
C ILE A 192 10.39 -14.21 -4.50
N ASP A 193 10.66 -15.45 -4.86
CA ASP A 193 9.60 -16.44 -5.07
C ASP A 193 9.38 -17.20 -3.75
N ASN A 194 8.17 -17.11 -3.23
CA ASN A 194 7.83 -17.74 -1.97
C ASN A 194 6.85 -18.89 -2.22
N ASP A 195 7.27 -20.10 -1.94
CA ASP A 195 6.40 -21.27 -1.95
C ASP A 195 5.95 -21.59 -0.52
N PHE A 196 4.66 -21.84 -0.34
CA PHE A 196 4.07 -22.18 0.95
C PHE A 196 2.88 -23.13 0.77
N PRO A 197 2.55 -23.96 1.78
CA PRO A 197 1.43 -24.89 1.70
C PRO A 197 0.11 -24.18 1.40
N GLY A 198 -0.55 -24.63 0.32
CA GLY A 198 -1.82 -24.06 -0.12
C GLY A 198 -1.72 -22.76 -0.91
N LYS A 199 -0.52 -22.41 -1.41
CA LYS A 199 -0.34 -21.28 -2.35
C LYS A 199 -1.25 -21.45 -3.56
N LEU A 200 -1.97 -20.37 -3.89
CA LEU A 200 -2.79 -20.29 -5.08
C LEU A 200 -2.05 -19.53 -6.19
N PRO A 201 -2.21 -19.91 -7.46
CA PRO A 201 -1.72 -19.10 -8.56
C PRO A 201 -2.44 -17.76 -8.56
N GLY A 202 -1.74 -16.66 -8.80
CA GLY A 202 -2.39 -15.34 -8.84
C GLY A 202 -1.47 -14.20 -8.45
N ASN A 203 -2.02 -13.22 -7.74
CA ASN A 203 -1.32 -11.98 -7.42
C ASN A 203 -0.10 -12.23 -6.53
N PRO A 204 1.12 -11.87 -6.99
CA PRO A 204 2.34 -12.05 -6.21
C PRO A 204 2.34 -11.23 -4.91
N LEU A 205 1.69 -10.05 -4.87
CA LEU A 205 1.57 -9.26 -3.66
C LEU A 205 0.84 -10.02 -2.56
N ILE A 206 -0.27 -10.68 -2.92
CA ILE A 206 -1.08 -11.48 -1.99
C ILE A 206 -0.30 -12.72 -1.53
N ASN A 207 0.44 -13.37 -2.42
CA ASN A 207 1.26 -14.54 -2.09
C ASN A 207 2.41 -14.18 -1.15
N ASN A 208 3.06 -13.06 -1.37
CA ASN A 208 4.21 -12.63 -0.57
C ASN A 208 3.83 -12.17 0.86
N MET A 209 2.53 -12.02 1.17
CA MET A 209 2.08 -11.76 2.55
C MET A 209 2.57 -12.83 3.54
N HIS A 210 2.68 -14.09 3.10
CA HIS A 210 3.22 -15.18 3.92
C HIS A 210 4.68 -14.93 4.29
N ARG A 211 5.53 -14.64 3.30
CA ARG A 211 6.96 -14.37 3.55
C ARG A 211 7.16 -13.12 4.39
N TRP A 212 6.37 -12.10 4.15
CA TRP A 212 6.40 -10.89 4.95
C TRP A 212 6.08 -11.17 6.42
N LEU A 213 5.02 -11.95 6.71
CA LEU A 213 4.68 -12.34 8.07
C LEU A 213 5.78 -13.18 8.73
N GLU A 214 6.39 -14.14 8.01
CA GLU A 214 7.50 -14.93 8.52
C GLU A 214 8.67 -14.06 8.96
N LEU A 215 9.11 -13.12 8.11
CA LEU A 215 10.20 -12.20 8.43
C LEU A 215 9.89 -11.30 9.64
N LEU A 216 8.65 -10.86 9.77
CA LEU A 216 8.23 -10.10 10.95
C LEU A 216 8.23 -10.97 12.20
N LYS A 217 7.77 -12.22 12.12
CA LYS A 217 7.82 -13.18 13.25
C LYS A 217 9.24 -13.51 13.68
N GLU A 218 10.15 -13.69 12.73
CA GLU A 218 11.59 -13.88 13.02
C GLU A 218 12.13 -12.69 13.83
N SER A 219 11.70 -11.48 13.50
CA SER A 219 12.16 -10.26 14.16
C SER A 219 11.43 -9.95 15.47
N TYR A 220 10.15 -10.33 15.57
CA TYR A 220 9.24 -9.98 16.66
C TYR A 220 8.39 -11.18 17.13
N PRO A 221 9.02 -12.31 17.55
CA PRO A 221 8.28 -13.55 17.89
C PRO A 221 7.34 -13.35 19.07
N GLU A 222 7.71 -12.54 20.06
CA GLU A 222 6.89 -12.25 21.23
C GLU A 222 5.59 -11.52 20.89
N SER A 223 5.64 -10.64 19.89
CA SER A 223 4.48 -9.83 19.48
C SER A 223 3.57 -10.55 18.49
N LEU A 224 4.12 -11.39 17.61
CA LEU A 224 3.46 -11.92 16.43
C LEU A 224 3.43 -13.46 16.37
N GLY A 225 3.98 -14.17 17.36
CA GLY A 225 4.15 -15.62 17.31
C GLY A 225 2.90 -16.40 16.93
N ASN A 226 1.75 -15.98 17.44
CA ASN A 226 0.44 -16.61 17.19
C ASN A 226 -0.33 -16.03 15.99
N LEU A 227 0.19 -14.97 15.36
CA LEU A 227 -0.49 -14.36 14.22
C LEU A 227 -0.40 -15.27 12.99
N SER A 228 -1.48 -15.39 12.25
CA SER A 228 -1.54 -16.17 11.01
C SER A 228 -2.31 -15.42 9.95
N ILE A 229 -2.03 -15.74 8.70
CA ILE A 229 -2.78 -15.19 7.57
C ILE A 229 -4.17 -15.84 7.52
N SER A 230 -5.20 -15.01 7.43
CA SER A 230 -6.56 -15.47 7.22
C SER A 230 -6.70 -16.18 5.87
N ARG A 231 -6.79 -17.52 5.88
CA ARG A 231 -6.96 -18.32 4.65
C ARG A 231 -8.20 -17.90 3.86
N SER A 232 -9.30 -17.62 4.55
CA SER A 232 -10.53 -17.18 3.90
C SER A 232 -10.34 -15.85 3.16
N ASN A 233 -9.69 -14.87 3.79
CA ASN A 233 -9.44 -13.57 3.17
C ASN A 233 -8.39 -13.68 2.05
N TYR A 234 -7.34 -14.48 2.24
CA TYR A 234 -6.38 -14.79 1.18
C TYR A 234 -7.07 -15.32 -0.09
N VAL A 235 -7.95 -16.32 0.05
CA VAL A 235 -8.71 -16.89 -1.07
C VAL A 235 -9.61 -15.82 -1.73
N LYS A 236 -10.33 -15.03 -0.95
CA LYS A 236 -11.20 -13.96 -1.48
C LYS A 236 -10.42 -12.95 -2.32
N HIS A 237 -9.25 -12.53 -1.85
CA HIS A 237 -8.42 -11.57 -2.58
C HIS A 237 -7.82 -12.18 -3.86
N GLN A 238 -7.40 -13.45 -3.85
CA GLN A 238 -6.96 -14.13 -5.07
C GLN A 238 -8.09 -14.30 -6.08
N VAL A 239 -9.28 -14.69 -5.65
CA VAL A 239 -10.45 -14.81 -6.54
C VAL A 239 -10.87 -13.46 -7.10
N TYR A 240 -10.86 -12.39 -6.29
CA TYR A 240 -11.10 -11.04 -6.78
C TYR A 240 -10.09 -10.65 -7.88
N PHE A 241 -8.81 -10.95 -7.67
CA PHE A 241 -7.78 -10.71 -8.67
C PHE A 241 -8.05 -11.50 -9.97
N TRP A 242 -8.39 -12.80 -9.90
CA TRP A 242 -8.70 -13.60 -11.10
C TRP A 242 -9.92 -13.06 -11.86
N ILE A 243 -10.98 -12.67 -11.15
CA ILE A 243 -12.16 -12.06 -11.77
C ILE A 243 -11.80 -10.74 -12.43
N SER A 244 -10.96 -9.93 -11.79
CA SER A 244 -10.47 -8.67 -12.35
C SER A 244 -9.69 -8.90 -13.65
N GLN A 245 -8.76 -9.87 -13.67
CA GLN A 245 -7.99 -10.25 -14.87
C GLN A 245 -8.92 -10.72 -16.01
N TYR A 246 -9.93 -11.51 -15.69
CA TYR A 246 -10.92 -11.94 -16.68
C TYR A 246 -11.72 -10.74 -17.22
N ARG A 247 -12.17 -9.85 -16.38
CA ARG A 247 -12.92 -8.65 -16.79
C ARG A 247 -12.09 -7.68 -17.61
N LEU A 248 -10.82 -7.54 -17.30
CA LEU A 248 -9.84 -6.76 -18.08
C LEU A 248 -9.40 -7.48 -19.36
N LYS A 249 -9.91 -8.69 -19.65
CA LYS A 249 -9.56 -9.54 -20.79
C LYS A 249 -8.10 -9.99 -20.84
N VAL A 250 -7.42 -10.01 -19.70
CA VAL A 250 -6.07 -10.54 -19.54
C VAL A 250 -6.07 -12.06 -19.59
N ILE A 251 -7.12 -12.69 -19.02
CA ILE A 251 -7.31 -14.15 -19.05
C ILE A 251 -8.66 -14.50 -19.69
N THR A 252 -8.75 -15.73 -20.23
CA THR A 252 -9.99 -16.28 -20.80
C THR A 252 -10.91 -16.84 -19.71
N LEU A 253 -12.19 -17.10 -20.05
CA LEU A 253 -13.12 -17.80 -19.15
C LEU A 253 -12.60 -19.20 -18.78
N GLY A 254 -12.02 -19.93 -19.74
CA GLY A 254 -11.42 -21.25 -19.48
C GLY A 254 -10.30 -21.18 -18.45
N ASN A 255 -9.43 -20.17 -18.54
CA ASN A 255 -8.39 -19.93 -17.54
C ASN A 255 -8.97 -19.59 -16.17
N LEU A 256 -10.01 -18.74 -16.11
CA LEU A 256 -10.69 -18.42 -14.85
C LEU A 256 -11.28 -19.69 -14.20
N LEU A 257 -11.97 -20.53 -14.97
CA LEU A 257 -12.54 -21.78 -14.44
C LEU A 257 -11.45 -22.72 -13.94
N LYS A 258 -10.32 -22.82 -14.66
CA LYS A 258 -9.14 -23.58 -14.21
C LYS A 258 -8.59 -23.03 -12.90
N LEU A 259 -8.47 -21.72 -12.74
CA LEU A 259 -8.03 -21.10 -11.48
C LEU A 259 -9.01 -21.40 -10.33
N LEU A 260 -10.32 -21.29 -10.56
CA LEU A 260 -11.35 -21.62 -9.57
C LEU A 260 -11.35 -23.12 -9.18
N SER A 261 -10.85 -24.01 -10.05
CA SER A 261 -10.73 -25.43 -9.72
C SER A 261 -9.67 -25.76 -8.68
N HIS A 262 -8.72 -24.86 -8.41
CA HIS A 262 -7.76 -25.00 -7.31
C HIS A 262 -8.39 -24.85 -5.92
N LEU A 263 -9.60 -24.28 -5.85
CA LEU A 263 -10.31 -24.07 -4.58
C LEU A 263 -11.01 -25.36 -4.15
N ASN A 264 -10.90 -25.69 -2.86
CA ASN A 264 -11.68 -26.77 -2.28
C ASN A 264 -13.15 -26.36 -2.08
N PHE A 265 -14.01 -27.31 -1.69
CA PHE A 265 -15.43 -27.10 -1.52
C PHE A 265 -15.76 -26.06 -0.46
N VAL A 266 -15.07 -26.09 0.68
CA VAL A 266 -15.27 -25.13 1.79
C VAL A 266 -14.89 -23.73 1.36
N GLU A 267 -13.79 -23.58 0.63
CA GLU A 267 -13.34 -22.27 0.11
C GLU A 267 -14.37 -21.68 -0.87
N LYS A 268 -14.96 -22.51 -1.73
CA LYS A 268 -16.02 -22.09 -2.65
C LYS A 268 -17.27 -21.60 -1.91
N ILE A 269 -17.69 -22.32 -0.85
CA ILE A 269 -18.82 -21.88 -0.01
C ILE A 269 -18.49 -20.55 0.69
N ASN A 270 -17.28 -20.41 1.22
CA ASN A 270 -16.86 -19.20 1.92
C ASN A 270 -16.81 -17.96 1.03
N LEU A 271 -16.73 -18.12 -0.30
CA LEU A 271 -16.87 -17.00 -1.23
C LEU A 271 -18.25 -16.33 -1.16
N VAL A 272 -19.29 -17.08 -0.79
CA VAL A 272 -20.64 -16.52 -0.62
C VAL A 272 -20.65 -15.43 0.45
N SER A 273 -19.79 -15.53 1.47
CA SER A 273 -19.68 -14.50 2.53
C SER A 273 -19.23 -13.13 2.00
N VAL A 274 -18.63 -13.05 0.80
CA VAL A 274 -18.30 -11.79 0.12
C VAL A 274 -19.57 -10.95 -0.12
N LEU A 275 -20.73 -11.60 -0.35
CA LEU A 275 -22.00 -10.94 -0.55
C LEU A 275 -22.51 -10.15 0.68
N TRP A 276 -21.96 -10.43 1.86
CA TRP A 276 -22.32 -9.76 3.11
C TRP A 276 -21.39 -8.59 3.46
N HIS A 277 -20.31 -8.41 2.70
CA HIS A 277 -19.37 -7.33 2.97
C HIS A 277 -19.59 -6.16 2.00
N LYS A 278 -20.06 -5.01 2.50
CA LYS A 278 -20.48 -3.84 1.72
C LYS A 278 -19.45 -3.40 0.66
N ARG A 279 -18.15 -3.33 1.02
CA ARG A 279 -17.07 -2.94 0.10
C ARG A 279 -16.83 -3.98 -0.99
N SER A 280 -16.81 -5.26 -0.61
CA SER A 280 -16.65 -6.36 -1.57
C SER A 280 -17.80 -6.39 -2.57
N LEU A 281 -19.04 -6.15 -2.12
CA LEU A 281 -20.20 -6.00 -2.97
C LEU A 281 -20.05 -4.81 -3.93
N GLN A 282 -19.59 -3.68 -3.46
CA GLN A 282 -19.40 -2.49 -4.29
C GLN A 282 -18.37 -2.75 -5.39
N SER A 283 -17.20 -3.31 -5.04
CA SER A 283 -16.17 -3.70 -6.01
C SER A 283 -16.67 -4.73 -7.01
N MET A 284 -17.36 -5.77 -6.54
CA MET A 284 -17.97 -6.78 -7.42
C MET A 284 -19.05 -6.19 -8.33
N ARG A 285 -19.91 -5.30 -7.80
CA ARG A 285 -20.92 -4.60 -8.57
C ARG A 285 -20.30 -3.79 -9.72
N MET A 286 -19.21 -3.06 -9.45
CA MET A 286 -18.48 -2.30 -10.47
C MET A 286 -17.91 -3.21 -11.56
N LEU A 287 -17.31 -4.33 -11.19
CA LEU A 287 -16.81 -5.31 -12.16
C LEU A 287 -17.93 -5.90 -13.05
N ILE A 288 -19.13 -6.07 -12.52
CA ILE A 288 -20.26 -6.66 -13.25
C ILE A 288 -20.97 -5.63 -14.12
N THR A 289 -21.16 -4.41 -13.63
CA THR A 289 -22.00 -3.40 -14.31
C THR A 289 -21.29 -2.67 -15.44
N LYS A 290 -19.97 -2.51 -15.38
CA LYS A 290 -19.23 -1.86 -16.47
C LYS A 290 -18.99 -2.80 -17.64
N ARG A 291 -19.39 -2.38 -18.84
CA ARG A 291 -19.25 -3.17 -20.08
C ARG A 291 -17.77 -3.45 -20.43
N LYS A 292 -16.89 -2.45 -20.22
CA LYS A 292 -15.45 -2.52 -20.47
C LYS A 292 -14.74 -1.84 -19.31
N PRO A 293 -14.52 -2.56 -18.20
CA PRO A 293 -13.77 -1.98 -17.08
C PRO A 293 -12.32 -1.69 -17.49
N THR A 294 -11.77 -0.62 -16.95
CA THR A 294 -10.35 -0.27 -17.09
C THR A 294 -9.60 -0.63 -15.80
N VAL A 295 -8.27 -0.50 -15.82
CA VAL A 295 -7.43 -0.60 -14.61
C VAL A 295 -7.90 0.41 -13.56
N ILE A 296 -8.28 1.63 -13.98
CA ILE A 296 -8.82 2.66 -13.08
C ILE A 296 -10.09 2.18 -12.41
N ASP A 297 -11.05 1.63 -13.15
CA ASP A 297 -12.29 1.13 -12.58
C ASP A 297 -12.09 -0.02 -11.59
N THR A 298 -11.02 -0.78 -11.74
CA THR A 298 -10.76 -1.98 -10.95
C THR A 298 -9.97 -1.67 -9.68
N PHE A 299 -8.95 -0.80 -9.77
CA PHE A 299 -7.99 -0.55 -8.69
C PHE A 299 -8.02 0.86 -8.14
N TYR A 300 -8.58 1.80 -8.91
CA TYR A 300 -8.68 3.22 -8.56
C TYR A 300 -10.13 3.72 -8.71
N TYR A 301 -11.10 2.90 -8.37
CA TYR A 301 -12.54 3.11 -8.66
C TYR A 301 -13.12 4.39 -8.05
N GLU A 302 -12.50 4.95 -7.03
CA GLU A 302 -12.90 6.23 -6.42
C GLU A 302 -12.29 7.45 -7.14
N SER A 303 -11.44 7.21 -8.14
CA SER A 303 -10.76 8.27 -8.84
C SER A 303 -11.65 9.00 -9.84
N LYS A 304 -11.52 10.31 -9.88
CA LYS A 304 -12.23 11.21 -10.79
C LYS A 304 -11.32 11.56 -11.98
N PRO A 305 -11.83 11.50 -13.22
CA PRO A 305 -11.04 11.85 -14.39
C PRO A 305 -10.77 13.35 -14.45
N LEU A 306 -9.56 13.73 -14.88
CA LEU A 306 -9.12 15.09 -15.10
C LEU A 306 -8.58 15.26 -16.52
N LYS A 307 -8.88 16.40 -17.14
CA LYS A 307 -8.32 16.79 -18.44
C LYS A 307 -7.37 17.97 -18.26
N GLY A 308 -6.22 17.91 -18.92
CA GLY A 308 -5.24 19.01 -18.92
C GLY A 308 -4.54 19.19 -17.55
N VAL A 309 -4.44 18.12 -16.77
CA VAL A 309 -3.63 18.01 -15.54
C VAL A 309 -2.62 16.88 -15.77
N ASN A 310 -1.33 17.19 -15.79
CA ASN A 310 -0.30 16.26 -16.23
C ASN A 310 0.62 15.80 -15.11
N ASP A 311 0.64 16.51 -13.98
CA ASP A 311 1.45 16.17 -12.83
C ASP A 311 0.79 16.57 -11.51
N ALA A 312 1.39 16.15 -10.40
CA ALA A 312 0.87 16.37 -9.06
C ALA A 312 0.84 17.85 -8.66
N LYS A 313 1.80 18.67 -9.15
CA LYS A 313 1.80 20.11 -8.90
C LYS A 313 0.64 20.78 -9.63
N GLU A 314 0.39 20.44 -10.88
CA GLU A 314 -0.78 20.93 -11.62
C GLU A 314 -2.11 20.52 -10.96
N LEU A 315 -2.18 19.31 -10.37
CA LEU A 315 -3.34 18.91 -9.58
C LEU A 315 -3.57 19.87 -8.40
N PHE A 316 -2.51 20.16 -7.65
CA PHE A 316 -2.61 21.10 -6.54
C PHE A 316 -3.07 22.48 -7.02
N ASP A 317 -2.39 23.07 -7.99
CA ASP A 317 -2.63 24.43 -8.46
C ASP A 317 -4.03 24.61 -9.12
N LYS A 318 -4.49 23.59 -9.86
CA LYS A 318 -5.73 23.71 -10.67
C LYS A 318 -6.99 23.17 -9.97
N VAL A 319 -6.85 22.27 -9.01
CA VAL A 319 -7.97 21.50 -8.47
C VAL A 319 -8.10 21.60 -6.95
N ILE A 320 -7.00 21.42 -6.21
CA ILE A 320 -7.03 21.33 -4.74
C ILE A 320 -7.04 22.73 -4.11
N ASN A 321 -6.24 23.65 -4.62
CA ASN A 321 -6.05 25.00 -4.06
C ASN A 321 -7.10 26.02 -4.52
N LYS A 322 -8.22 25.57 -5.06
CA LYS A 322 -9.38 26.42 -5.41
C LYS A 322 -10.36 26.48 -4.26
#